data_f84305e640c8a50c48c9c34a57cdc477
#
_entry.id   f84305e640c8a50c48c9c34a57cdc477
#
_cell.length_a   1.000
_cell.length_b   1.000
_cell.length_c   1.000
_cell.angle_alpha   90.00
_cell.angle_beta   90.00
_cell.angle_gamma   90.00
#
_symmetry.space_group_name_H-M   'P 1'
#
loop_
_entity.id
_entity.type
_entity.pdbx_description
1 polymer ?
#
loop_
_entity_poly.entity_id
_entity_poly.type
_entity_poly.pdbx_seq_one_letter_code
_entity_poly.pdbx_strand_id
1 'polypeptide(L)'
;MSDNSVDILDIKNIEVMYDNVILALHDVSLKVPKGKVVALLGANGAGKSTTLKAVSTMLASERGKVTKGSIDYDGNSIEKQNPSQMVGLGMVQVLEGRRCFGHLTVEENIISGAYSRKLSKGDIDQELEKIYGYFLRLKERRKSQAAFTSGGEQQMIAVARAMMAKPKMLLLDEPTMGLAPQLVAEIFNIVKELNQKEGVSILLAEQNTNIALKLSLIHI
;
A
#
# COMPACT_ATOMS: atom_id res chain seq x y z
N MET A 1 24.58 15.29 -9.03
CA MET A 1 23.46 16.24 -8.87
C MET A 1 22.64 15.76 -7.70
N SER A 2 22.71 16.44 -6.55
CA SER A 2 21.91 16.11 -5.38
C SER A 2 20.45 16.48 -5.71
N ASP A 3 19.64 15.45 -5.95
CA ASP A 3 18.20 15.61 -6.12
C ASP A 3 17.63 16.07 -4.76
N ASN A 4 17.28 17.34 -4.67
CA ASN A 4 16.70 17.97 -3.48
C ASN A 4 15.23 17.55 -3.30
N SER A 5 14.90 16.29 -3.61
CA SER A 5 13.56 15.75 -3.42
C SER A 5 13.28 15.63 -1.92
N VAL A 6 12.19 16.26 -1.47
CA VAL A 6 11.71 16.12 -0.09
C VAL A 6 11.21 14.69 0.11
N ASP A 7 11.74 13.98 1.11
CA ASP A 7 11.28 12.64 1.45
C ASP A 7 9.87 12.71 2.05
N ILE A 8 8.94 11.89 1.54
CA ILE A 8 7.61 11.73 2.11
C ILE A 8 7.63 10.75 3.29
N LEU A 9 8.55 9.79 3.28
CA LEU A 9 8.80 8.85 4.37
C LEU A 9 10.29 8.79 4.67
N ASP A 10 10.63 8.91 5.94
CA ASP A 10 12.01 8.76 6.43
C ASP A 10 12.01 7.82 7.65
N ILE A 11 12.61 6.65 7.49
CA ILE A 11 12.79 5.65 8.54
C ILE A 11 14.25 5.68 8.97
N LYS A 12 14.51 5.80 10.28
CA LYS A 12 15.85 5.95 10.85
C LYS A 12 16.11 4.90 11.93
N ASN A 13 16.96 3.94 11.62
CA ASN A 13 17.52 2.96 12.56
C ASN A 13 16.46 2.28 13.43
N ILE A 14 15.31 1.89 12.83
CA ILE A 14 14.24 1.27 13.60
C ILE A 14 14.58 -0.16 14.01
N GLU A 15 14.17 -0.48 15.22
CA GLU A 15 14.14 -1.82 15.79
C GLU A 15 12.68 -2.16 16.10
N VAL A 16 12.23 -3.35 15.71
CA VAL A 16 10.87 -3.83 15.97
C VAL A 16 10.92 -5.14 16.72
N MET A 17 10.16 -5.21 17.82
CA MET A 17 9.98 -6.42 18.61
C MET A 17 8.52 -6.83 18.69
N TYR A 18 8.26 -8.14 18.60
CA TYR A 18 6.97 -8.76 18.89
C TYR A 18 7.01 -9.45 20.24
N ASP A 19 5.92 -9.34 21.01
CA ASP A 19 5.77 -9.93 22.37
C ASP A 19 6.90 -9.55 23.35
N ASN A 20 7.68 -8.51 23.08
CA ASN A 20 8.92 -8.13 23.79
C ASN A 20 10.04 -9.20 23.77
N VAL A 21 9.94 -10.18 22.89
CA VAL A 21 10.88 -11.34 22.83
C VAL A 21 11.46 -11.50 21.42
N ILE A 22 10.63 -11.37 20.38
CA ILE A 22 11.06 -11.66 19.00
C ILE A 22 11.54 -10.37 18.35
N LEU A 23 12.84 -10.27 18.12
CA LEU A 23 13.44 -9.19 17.34
C LEU A 23 13.18 -9.43 15.86
N ALA A 24 12.28 -8.65 15.26
CA ALA A 24 11.86 -8.81 13.85
C ALA A 24 12.59 -7.86 12.90
N LEU A 25 12.93 -6.65 13.36
CA LEU A 25 13.76 -5.70 12.62
C LEU A 25 14.88 -5.19 13.51
N HIS A 26 16.06 -5.04 12.93
CA HIS A 26 17.22 -4.48 13.61
C HIS A 26 17.90 -3.46 12.70
N ASP A 27 17.99 -2.21 13.17
CA ASP A 27 18.72 -1.11 12.54
C ASP A 27 18.29 -0.83 11.07
N VAL A 28 16.98 -0.85 10.80
CA VAL A 28 16.44 -0.62 9.46
C VAL A 28 16.29 0.88 9.21
N SER A 29 16.86 1.35 8.11
CA SER A 29 16.73 2.73 7.64
C SER A 29 16.38 2.74 6.15
N LEU A 30 15.38 3.53 5.75
CA LEU A 30 15.04 3.75 4.34
C LEU A 30 14.32 5.09 4.15
N LYS A 31 14.36 5.61 2.93
CA LYS A 31 13.69 6.84 2.55
C LYS A 31 12.83 6.61 1.31
N VAL A 32 11.68 7.26 1.28
CA VAL A 32 10.84 7.33 0.07
C VAL A 32 10.72 8.80 -0.33
N PRO A 33 11.35 9.21 -1.45
CA PRO A 33 11.17 10.55 -1.97
C PRO A 33 9.72 10.76 -2.45
N LYS A 34 9.21 11.97 -2.30
CA LYS A 34 7.85 12.31 -2.70
C LYS A 34 7.64 12.07 -4.21
N GLY A 35 6.53 11.38 -4.54
CA GLY A 35 6.18 11.04 -5.92
C GLY A 35 7.10 9.98 -6.56
N LYS A 36 7.86 9.23 -5.78
CA LYS A 36 8.72 8.13 -6.28
C LYS A 36 8.19 6.76 -5.86
N VAL A 37 8.63 5.75 -6.60
CA VAL A 37 8.41 4.33 -6.28
C VAL A 37 9.70 3.76 -5.71
N VAL A 38 9.62 3.23 -4.49
CA VAL A 38 10.71 2.53 -3.82
C VAL A 38 10.31 1.08 -3.62
N ALA A 39 11.20 0.14 -3.95
CA ALA A 39 10.99 -1.27 -3.73
C ALA A 39 11.84 -1.80 -2.58
N LEU A 40 11.20 -2.42 -1.61
CA LEU A 40 11.81 -3.19 -0.52
C LEU A 40 11.87 -4.65 -0.95
N LEU A 41 13.06 -5.13 -1.24
CA LEU A 41 13.30 -6.45 -1.79
C LEU A 41 13.86 -7.40 -0.73
N GLY A 42 13.40 -8.65 -0.74
CA GLY A 42 13.92 -9.66 0.18
C GLY A 42 13.12 -10.95 0.15
N ALA A 43 13.71 -12.02 0.66
CA ALA A 43 13.06 -13.31 0.84
C ALA A 43 11.91 -13.23 1.86
N ASN A 44 11.10 -14.30 1.94
CA ASN A 44 10.10 -14.43 3.01
C ASN A 44 10.82 -14.45 4.37
N GLY A 45 10.24 -13.74 5.34
CA GLY A 45 10.84 -13.56 6.66
C GLY A 45 11.91 -12.47 6.76
N ALA A 46 12.26 -11.75 5.68
CA ALA A 46 13.25 -10.67 5.71
C ALA A 46 12.77 -9.37 6.40
N GLY A 47 11.56 -9.35 6.96
CA GLY A 47 11.03 -8.19 7.67
C GLY A 47 10.26 -7.17 6.81
N LYS A 48 10.03 -7.45 5.52
CA LYS A 48 9.33 -6.52 4.59
C LYS A 48 7.95 -6.10 5.11
N SER A 49 7.07 -7.06 5.39
CA SER A 49 5.72 -6.80 5.91
C SER A 49 5.76 -6.14 7.28
N THR A 50 6.74 -6.50 8.14
CA THR A 50 6.96 -5.85 9.43
C THR A 50 7.33 -4.37 9.25
N THR A 51 8.19 -4.04 8.28
CA THR A 51 8.54 -2.66 7.94
C THR A 51 7.31 -1.88 7.47
N LEU A 52 6.49 -2.45 6.57
CA LEU A 52 5.25 -1.80 6.13
C LEU A 52 4.26 -1.59 7.28
N LYS A 53 4.11 -2.58 8.20
CA LYS A 53 3.26 -2.46 9.39
C LYS A 53 3.79 -1.43 10.39
N ALA A 54 5.11 -1.28 10.53
CA ALA A 54 5.70 -0.23 11.34
C ALA A 54 5.32 1.16 10.81
N VAL A 55 5.45 1.36 9.49
CA VAL A 55 5.12 2.61 8.80
C VAL A 55 3.63 2.92 8.86
N SER A 56 2.75 1.92 8.69
CA SER A 56 1.29 2.11 8.77
C SER A 56 0.72 2.08 10.20
N THR A 57 1.60 1.98 11.21
CA THR A 57 1.25 1.90 12.64
C THR A 57 0.40 0.68 13.03
N MET A 58 0.46 -0.40 12.24
CA MET A 58 -0.34 -1.61 12.44
C MET A 58 0.32 -2.66 13.33
N LEU A 59 1.55 -2.46 13.81
CA LEU A 59 2.28 -3.44 14.65
C LEU A 59 1.51 -3.83 15.91
N ALA A 60 0.84 -2.88 16.54
CA ALA A 60 0.14 -3.11 17.82
C ALA A 60 -0.95 -4.18 17.73
N SER A 61 -1.59 -4.35 16.56
CA SER A 61 -2.61 -5.40 16.34
C SER A 61 -2.04 -6.82 16.42
N GLU A 62 -0.72 -6.96 16.26
CA GLU A 62 0.02 -8.21 16.33
C GLU A 62 1.00 -8.24 17.54
N ARG A 63 0.77 -7.39 18.53
CA ARG A 63 1.62 -7.25 19.74
C ARG A 63 3.07 -6.83 19.42
N GLY A 64 3.26 -6.16 18.30
CA GLY A 64 4.54 -5.57 17.88
C GLY A 64 4.65 -4.10 18.28
N LYS A 65 5.88 -3.62 18.42
CA LYS A 65 6.20 -2.21 18.66
C LYS A 65 7.56 -1.83 18.09
N VAL A 66 7.71 -0.58 17.72
CA VAL A 66 9.02 0.03 17.46
C VAL A 66 9.68 0.29 18.82
N THR A 67 10.88 -0.25 19.05
CA THR A 67 11.64 -0.14 20.32
C THR A 67 12.76 0.85 20.25
N LYS A 68 13.30 1.13 19.03
CA LYS A 68 14.34 2.12 18.78
C LYS A 68 14.11 2.79 17.42
N GLY A 69 14.79 3.91 17.21
CA GLY A 69 14.74 4.68 15.97
C GLY A 69 13.50 5.56 15.87
N SER A 70 13.24 6.09 14.69
CA SER A 70 12.07 6.95 14.41
C SER A 70 11.54 6.75 13.01
N ILE A 71 10.28 7.09 12.82
CA ILE A 71 9.62 7.11 11.52
C ILE A 71 8.91 8.45 11.36
N ASP A 72 9.29 9.18 10.31
CA ASP A 72 8.69 10.46 9.96
C ASP A 72 7.92 10.32 8.64
N TYR A 73 6.68 10.82 8.59
CA TYR A 73 5.83 10.86 7.41
C TYR A 73 5.38 12.29 7.12
N ASP A 74 5.59 12.76 5.88
CA ASP A 74 5.28 14.14 5.43
C ASP A 74 5.83 15.19 6.42
N GLY A 75 7.08 14.94 6.93
CA GLY A 75 7.80 15.81 7.88
C GLY A 75 7.36 15.69 9.34
N ASN A 76 6.46 14.78 9.69
CA ASN A 76 5.94 14.62 11.06
C ASN A 76 6.19 13.21 11.60
N SER A 77 6.57 13.09 12.88
CA SER A 77 6.68 11.79 13.53
C SER A 77 5.33 11.08 13.62
N ILE A 78 5.33 9.78 13.30
CA ILE A 78 4.13 8.94 13.37
C ILE A 78 4.00 8.15 14.68
N GLU A 79 4.93 8.29 15.61
CA GLU A 79 5.01 7.48 16.83
C GLU A 79 3.69 7.43 17.64
N LYS A 80 2.95 8.54 17.66
CA LYS A 80 1.68 8.67 18.39
C LYS A 80 0.44 8.47 17.51
N GLN A 81 0.63 8.13 16.24
CA GLN A 81 -0.48 7.93 15.32
C GLN A 81 -1.04 6.51 15.43
N ASN A 82 -2.30 6.35 15.06
CA ASN A 82 -2.95 5.06 14.88
C ASN A 82 -3.27 4.82 13.38
N PRO A 83 -3.61 3.58 12.96
CA PRO A 83 -3.86 3.27 11.55
C PRO A 83 -4.93 4.15 10.89
N SER A 84 -6.00 4.48 11.60
CA SER A 84 -7.07 5.35 11.07
C SER A 84 -6.58 6.77 10.81
N GLN A 85 -5.74 7.30 11.71
CA GLN A 85 -5.11 8.61 11.53
C GLN A 85 -4.15 8.61 10.34
N MET A 86 -3.37 7.53 10.14
CA MET A 86 -2.48 7.40 8.97
C MET A 86 -3.25 7.42 7.65
N VAL A 87 -4.40 6.73 7.57
CA VAL A 87 -5.29 6.82 6.41
C VAL A 87 -5.78 8.25 6.20
N GLY A 88 -6.17 8.95 7.27
CA GLY A 88 -6.57 10.36 7.22
C GLY A 88 -5.47 11.32 6.75
N LEU A 89 -4.21 11.00 7.04
CA LEU A 89 -3.02 11.74 6.55
C LEU A 89 -2.66 11.40 5.10
N GLY A 90 -3.31 10.38 4.51
CA GLY A 90 -3.11 9.95 3.13
C GLY A 90 -2.12 8.80 2.95
N MET A 91 -1.79 8.06 4.00
CA MET A 91 -1.03 6.82 3.88
C MET A 91 -1.97 5.62 3.93
N VAL A 92 -1.98 4.80 2.89
CA VAL A 92 -2.88 3.64 2.77
C VAL A 92 -2.07 2.39 2.47
N GLN A 93 -2.34 1.30 3.19
CA GLN A 93 -1.70 0.01 2.96
C GLN A 93 -2.65 -0.99 2.29
N VAL A 94 -2.18 -1.63 1.24
CA VAL A 94 -2.74 -2.86 0.68
C VAL A 94 -1.98 -4.03 1.30
N LEU A 95 -2.67 -4.76 2.17
CA LEU A 95 -2.10 -5.90 2.89
C LEU A 95 -1.97 -7.11 1.99
N GLU A 96 -1.01 -7.96 2.29
CA GLU A 96 -0.88 -9.29 1.71
C GLU A 96 -2.17 -10.10 1.89
N GLY A 97 -2.46 -11.01 0.94
CA GLY A 97 -3.58 -11.95 1.02
C GLY A 97 -4.92 -11.42 0.51
N ARG A 98 -4.91 -10.42 -0.40
CA ARG A 98 -6.10 -9.98 -1.16
C ARG A 98 -7.29 -9.49 -0.32
N ARG A 99 -7.13 -9.09 0.89
CA ARG A 99 -8.07 -8.69 1.95
C ARG A 99 -9.35 -7.97 1.47
N CYS A 100 -10.21 -8.68 0.70
CA CYS A 100 -11.53 -8.20 0.29
C CYS A 100 -12.62 -8.58 1.30
N PHE A 101 -13.68 -7.77 1.37
CA PHE A 101 -14.92 -8.12 2.06
C PHE A 101 -15.74 -9.02 1.15
N GLY A 102 -15.63 -10.35 1.32
CA GLY A 102 -16.17 -11.33 0.39
C GLY A 102 -17.69 -11.24 0.17
N HIS A 103 -18.45 -10.85 1.20
CA HIS A 103 -19.89 -10.69 1.17
C HIS A 103 -20.38 -9.39 0.51
N LEU A 104 -19.50 -8.41 0.35
CA LEU A 104 -19.77 -7.17 -0.37
C LEU A 104 -19.52 -7.37 -1.87
N THR A 105 -20.22 -6.60 -2.69
CA THR A 105 -19.97 -6.50 -4.11
C THR A 105 -18.59 -5.86 -4.38
N VAL A 106 -18.09 -5.98 -5.60
CA VAL A 106 -16.86 -5.29 -6.05
C VAL A 106 -16.98 -3.79 -5.82
N GLU A 107 -18.11 -3.18 -6.22
CA GLU A 107 -18.37 -1.75 -6.07
C GLU A 107 -18.40 -1.32 -4.60
N GLU A 108 -19.11 -2.04 -3.73
CA GLU A 108 -19.17 -1.76 -2.30
C GLU A 108 -17.78 -1.89 -1.63
N ASN A 109 -16.97 -2.87 -2.03
CA ASN A 109 -15.59 -2.98 -1.58
C ASN A 109 -14.78 -1.73 -1.92
N ILE A 110 -14.90 -1.23 -3.16
CA ILE A 110 -14.17 -0.03 -3.59
C ILE A 110 -14.67 1.18 -2.80
N ILE A 111 -15.99 1.39 -2.70
CA ILE A 111 -16.60 2.50 -1.98
C ILE A 111 -16.18 2.52 -0.50
N SER A 112 -16.00 1.35 0.12
CA SER A 112 -15.55 1.28 1.52
C SER A 112 -14.22 1.99 1.77
N GLY A 113 -13.36 2.14 0.74
CA GLY A 113 -12.14 2.92 0.81
C GLY A 113 -12.34 4.42 1.03
N ALA A 114 -13.53 4.95 0.71
CA ALA A 114 -13.88 6.35 0.95
C ALA A 114 -14.32 6.65 2.39
N TYR A 115 -14.37 5.66 3.29
CA TYR A 115 -14.93 5.80 4.64
C TYR A 115 -14.29 6.95 5.45
N SER A 116 -12.99 7.18 5.28
CA SER A 116 -12.28 8.28 5.94
C SER A 116 -12.55 9.66 5.30
N ARG A 117 -13.17 9.68 4.12
CA ARG A 117 -13.45 10.90 3.35
C ARG A 117 -14.93 11.26 3.49
N LYS A 118 -15.21 12.54 3.75
CA LYS A 118 -16.59 13.04 3.79
C LYS A 118 -17.03 13.39 2.36
N LEU A 119 -17.38 12.40 1.56
CA LEU A 119 -17.78 12.56 0.17
C LEU A 119 -19.31 12.60 0.02
N SER A 120 -19.80 13.43 -0.90
CA SER A 120 -21.17 13.32 -1.39
C SER A 120 -21.31 12.09 -2.30
N LYS A 121 -22.57 11.68 -2.57
CA LYS A 121 -22.82 10.58 -3.52
C LYS A 121 -22.25 10.88 -4.91
N GLY A 122 -22.40 12.11 -5.39
CA GLY A 122 -21.87 12.51 -6.69
C GLY A 122 -20.34 12.44 -6.77
N ASP A 123 -19.64 12.79 -5.67
CA ASP A 123 -18.18 12.67 -5.60
C ASP A 123 -17.75 11.19 -5.63
N ILE A 124 -18.49 10.33 -4.93
CA ILE A 124 -18.23 8.87 -4.94
C ILE A 124 -18.36 8.32 -6.37
N ASP A 125 -19.45 8.67 -7.07
CA ASP A 125 -19.70 8.21 -8.44
C ASP A 125 -18.58 8.67 -9.41
N GLN A 126 -18.09 9.89 -9.27
CA GLN A 126 -16.98 10.41 -10.08
C GLN A 126 -15.66 9.67 -9.79
N GLU A 127 -15.34 9.46 -8.53
CA GLU A 127 -14.12 8.72 -8.14
C GLU A 127 -14.20 7.25 -8.58
N LEU A 128 -15.38 6.62 -8.51
CA LEU A 128 -15.60 5.26 -9.02
C LEU A 128 -15.34 5.17 -10.51
N GLU A 129 -15.89 6.08 -11.33
CA GLU A 129 -15.65 6.08 -12.78
C GLU A 129 -14.16 6.27 -13.10
N LYS A 130 -13.44 7.11 -12.35
CA LYS A 130 -12.00 7.27 -12.47
C LYS A 130 -11.26 5.97 -12.16
N ILE A 131 -11.62 5.28 -11.05
CA ILE A 131 -11.03 4.00 -10.65
C ILE A 131 -11.34 2.93 -11.71
N TYR A 132 -12.55 2.87 -12.23
CA TYR A 132 -12.92 1.95 -13.30
C TYR A 132 -12.15 2.19 -14.62
N GLY A 133 -11.66 3.42 -14.84
CA GLY A 133 -10.73 3.71 -15.93
C GLY A 133 -9.42 2.93 -15.85
N TYR A 134 -8.94 2.65 -14.62
CA TYR A 134 -7.76 1.81 -14.38
C TYR A 134 -8.10 0.31 -14.37
N PHE A 135 -9.32 -0.06 -13.93
CA PHE A 135 -9.73 -1.44 -13.69
C PHE A 135 -11.01 -1.79 -14.48
N LEU A 136 -10.92 -1.88 -15.81
CA LEU A 136 -12.08 -2.15 -16.67
C LEU A 136 -12.81 -3.46 -16.28
N ARG A 137 -12.05 -4.51 -15.92
CA ARG A 137 -12.63 -5.79 -15.45
C ARG A 137 -13.48 -5.63 -14.19
N LEU A 138 -13.10 -4.75 -13.27
CA LEU A 138 -13.89 -4.50 -12.06
C LEU A 138 -15.19 -3.77 -12.38
N LYS A 139 -15.19 -2.89 -13.38
CA LYS A 139 -16.41 -2.23 -13.86
C LYS A 139 -17.45 -3.24 -14.39
N GLU A 140 -17.01 -4.21 -15.18
CA GLU A 140 -17.86 -5.29 -15.70
C GLU A 140 -18.45 -6.16 -14.59
N ARG A 141 -17.66 -6.38 -13.54
CA ARG A 141 -18.01 -7.22 -12.39
C ARG A 141 -18.55 -6.45 -11.18
N ARG A 142 -18.83 -5.16 -11.30
CA ARG A 142 -19.12 -4.27 -10.17
C ARG A 142 -20.21 -4.76 -9.22
N LYS A 143 -21.22 -5.48 -9.75
CA LYS A 143 -22.35 -6.04 -8.98
C LYS A 143 -22.10 -7.46 -8.46
N SER A 144 -21.02 -8.11 -8.86
CA SER A 144 -20.65 -9.44 -8.36
C SER A 144 -20.11 -9.33 -6.94
N GLN A 145 -20.42 -10.32 -6.08
CA GLN A 145 -19.78 -10.41 -4.77
C GLN A 145 -18.28 -10.71 -4.93
N ALA A 146 -17.44 -10.06 -4.11
CA ALA A 146 -15.99 -10.20 -4.20
C ALA A 146 -15.51 -11.64 -3.95
N ALA A 147 -16.22 -12.43 -3.14
CA ALA A 147 -15.93 -13.84 -2.92
C ALA A 147 -15.95 -14.69 -4.19
N PHE A 148 -16.75 -14.30 -5.20
CA PHE A 148 -16.90 -15.02 -6.47
C PHE A 148 -16.03 -14.46 -7.60
N THR A 149 -15.09 -13.58 -7.29
CA THR A 149 -14.11 -13.07 -8.25
C THR A 149 -12.82 -13.88 -8.19
N SER A 150 -12.03 -13.85 -9.27
CA SER A 150 -10.73 -14.53 -9.32
C SER A 150 -9.74 -13.88 -8.33
N GLY A 151 -8.69 -14.62 -7.96
CA GLY A 151 -7.67 -14.09 -7.06
C GLY A 151 -6.99 -12.81 -7.57
N GLY A 152 -6.83 -12.64 -8.88
CA GLY A 152 -6.33 -11.42 -9.48
C GLY A 152 -7.32 -10.26 -9.40
N GLU A 153 -8.59 -10.52 -9.64
CA GLU A 153 -9.65 -9.51 -9.45
C GLU A 153 -9.76 -9.08 -7.98
N GLN A 154 -9.62 -10.02 -7.03
CA GLN A 154 -9.59 -9.68 -5.59
C GLN A 154 -8.41 -8.76 -5.25
N GLN A 155 -7.25 -9.00 -5.84
CA GLN A 155 -6.09 -8.12 -5.66
C GLN A 155 -6.35 -6.73 -6.26
N MET A 156 -6.93 -6.68 -7.46
CA MET A 156 -7.35 -5.41 -8.08
C MET A 156 -8.38 -4.66 -7.22
N ILE A 157 -9.35 -5.36 -6.62
CA ILE A 157 -10.32 -4.78 -5.69
C ILE A 157 -9.61 -4.16 -4.48
N ALA A 158 -8.61 -4.84 -3.90
CA ALA A 158 -7.86 -4.32 -2.76
C ALA A 158 -7.10 -3.04 -3.12
N VAL A 159 -6.46 -2.99 -4.30
CA VAL A 159 -5.77 -1.79 -4.80
C VAL A 159 -6.78 -0.68 -5.12
N ALA A 160 -7.87 -0.98 -5.82
CA ALA A 160 -8.92 -0.02 -6.16
C ALA A 160 -9.57 0.62 -4.91
N ARG A 161 -9.81 -0.18 -3.86
CA ARG A 161 -10.26 0.29 -2.57
C ARG A 161 -9.27 1.26 -1.92
N ALA A 162 -7.98 0.95 -1.99
CA ALA A 162 -6.94 1.84 -1.48
C ALA A 162 -6.88 3.16 -2.25
N MET A 163 -7.08 3.13 -3.57
CA MET A 163 -7.16 4.34 -4.41
C MET A 163 -8.35 5.23 -4.04
N MET A 164 -9.49 4.63 -3.66
CA MET A 164 -10.69 5.36 -3.25
C MET A 164 -10.45 6.24 -2.02
N ALA A 165 -9.47 5.91 -1.17
CA ALA A 165 -9.02 6.76 -0.08
C ALA A 165 -8.22 8.00 -0.56
N LYS A 166 -7.86 8.10 -1.84
CA LYS A 166 -7.04 9.16 -2.46
C LYS A 166 -5.69 9.35 -1.74
N PRO A 167 -4.85 8.32 -1.75
CA PRO A 167 -3.62 8.32 -0.98
C PRO A 167 -2.57 9.29 -1.55
N LYS A 168 -1.78 9.91 -0.67
CA LYS A 168 -0.50 10.55 -1.01
C LYS A 168 0.62 9.51 -1.11
N MET A 169 0.50 8.43 -0.31
CA MET A 169 1.43 7.32 -0.26
C MET A 169 0.69 5.99 -0.18
N LEU A 170 1.08 5.06 -1.03
CA LEU A 170 0.54 3.70 -1.09
C LEU A 170 1.61 2.70 -0.66
N LEU A 171 1.29 1.88 0.33
CA LEU A 171 2.11 0.76 0.78
C LEU A 171 1.54 -0.51 0.19
N LEU A 172 2.34 -1.27 -0.56
CA LEU A 172 1.92 -2.51 -1.23
C LEU A 172 2.72 -3.69 -0.67
N ASP A 173 2.04 -4.62 -0.02
CA ASP A 173 2.65 -5.81 0.59
C ASP A 173 2.41 -7.03 -0.31
N GLU A 174 3.45 -7.44 -1.04
CA GLU A 174 3.47 -8.55 -1.98
C GLU A 174 2.23 -8.59 -2.92
N PRO A 175 1.94 -7.49 -3.65
CA PRO A 175 0.70 -7.36 -4.40
C PRO A 175 0.59 -8.36 -5.56
N THR A 176 1.67 -9.06 -5.91
CA THR A 176 1.70 -9.97 -7.05
C THR A 176 1.77 -11.44 -6.67
N MET A 177 1.82 -11.75 -5.36
CA MET A 177 1.98 -13.11 -4.89
C MET A 177 0.85 -14.04 -5.36
N GLY A 178 1.23 -15.16 -5.99
CA GLY A 178 0.30 -16.17 -6.48
C GLY A 178 -0.61 -15.72 -7.63
N LEU A 179 -0.18 -14.73 -8.41
CA LEU A 179 -0.90 -14.24 -9.59
C LEU A 179 -0.25 -14.76 -10.89
N ALA A 180 -1.08 -14.93 -11.92
CA ALA A 180 -0.61 -15.23 -13.26
C ALA A 180 0.22 -14.05 -13.82
N PRO A 181 1.27 -14.30 -14.64
CA PRO A 181 2.18 -13.26 -15.14
C PRO A 181 1.49 -12.07 -15.82
N GLN A 182 0.39 -12.31 -16.52
CA GLN A 182 -0.40 -11.26 -17.18
C GLN A 182 -1.03 -10.30 -16.18
N LEU A 183 -1.58 -10.82 -15.06
CA LEU A 183 -2.18 -10.02 -14.00
C LEU A 183 -1.13 -9.25 -13.21
N VAL A 184 0.04 -9.83 -13.03
CA VAL A 184 1.20 -9.15 -12.44
C VAL A 184 1.55 -7.92 -13.28
N ALA A 185 1.68 -8.06 -14.60
CA ALA A 185 1.98 -6.94 -15.50
C ALA A 185 0.88 -5.86 -15.45
N GLU A 186 -0.39 -6.26 -15.39
CA GLU A 186 -1.53 -5.35 -15.29
C GLU A 186 -1.49 -4.53 -13.99
N ILE A 187 -1.31 -5.18 -12.83
CA ILE A 187 -1.19 -4.48 -11.53
C ILE A 187 -0.02 -3.49 -11.54
N PHE A 188 1.11 -3.89 -12.08
CA PHE A 188 2.29 -3.01 -12.13
C PHE A 188 2.11 -1.83 -13.07
N ASN A 189 1.43 -2.01 -14.19
CA ASN A 189 1.09 -0.88 -15.06
C ASN A 189 0.18 0.11 -14.34
N ILE A 190 -0.81 -0.37 -13.58
CA ILE A 190 -1.69 0.48 -12.77
C ILE A 190 -0.89 1.24 -11.71
N VAL A 191 -0.02 0.56 -10.98
CA VAL A 191 0.86 1.17 -9.95
C VAL A 191 1.73 2.26 -10.57
N LYS A 192 2.31 1.99 -11.76
CA LYS A 192 3.10 2.97 -12.52
C LYS A 192 2.27 4.17 -12.96
N GLU A 193 1.07 3.94 -13.47
CA GLU A 193 0.17 5.02 -13.88
C GLU A 193 -0.26 5.88 -12.69
N LEU A 194 -0.56 5.28 -11.54
CA LEU A 194 -0.87 6.01 -10.31
C LEU A 194 0.29 6.92 -9.88
N ASN A 195 1.50 6.41 -9.93
CA ASN A 195 2.68 7.22 -9.61
C ASN A 195 2.86 8.36 -10.62
N GLN A 196 2.79 8.07 -11.93
CA GLN A 196 3.10 9.04 -12.98
C GLN A 196 1.99 10.09 -13.20
N LYS A 197 0.71 9.68 -13.13
CA LYS A 197 -0.43 10.56 -13.41
C LYS A 197 -0.97 11.27 -12.17
N GLU A 198 -0.95 10.58 -11.01
CA GLU A 198 -1.53 11.08 -9.78
C GLU A 198 -0.46 11.57 -8.78
N GLY A 199 0.82 11.33 -9.06
CA GLY A 199 1.92 11.73 -8.16
C GLY A 199 1.98 10.95 -6.84
N VAL A 200 1.32 9.79 -6.75
CA VAL A 200 1.30 8.96 -5.54
C VAL A 200 2.68 8.39 -5.29
N SER A 201 3.21 8.58 -4.07
CA SER A 201 4.44 7.92 -3.63
C SER A 201 4.14 6.46 -3.30
N ILE A 202 5.05 5.54 -3.61
CA ILE A 202 4.77 4.11 -3.44
C ILE A 202 5.96 3.43 -2.75
N LEU A 203 5.67 2.68 -1.68
CA LEU A 203 6.59 1.72 -1.09
C LEU A 203 6.05 0.32 -1.34
N LEU A 204 6.78 -0.45 -2.13
CA LEU A 204 6.42 -1.78 -2.58
C LEU A 204 7.31 -2.81 -1.91
N ALA A 205 6.75 -3.75 -1.15
CA ALA A 205 7.45 -4.93 -0.68
C ALA A 205 7.21 -6.09 -1.65
N GLU A 206 8.29 -6.68 -2.17
CA GLU A 206 8.22 -7.78 -3.13
C GLU A 206 9.35 -8.80 -2.91
N GLN A 207 9.04 -10.05 -3.23
CA GLN A 207 10.03 -11.12 -3.24
C GLN A 207 10.66 -11.27 -4.64
N ASN A 208 9.89 -11.03 -5.69
CA ASN A 208 10.36 -11.18 -7.07
C ASN A 208 11.11 -9.93 -7.53
N THR A 209 12.45 -9.99 -7.39
CA THR A 209 13.34 -8.90 -7.76
C THR A 209 13.23 -8.48 -9.23
N ASN A 210 13.09 -9.43 -10.16
CA ASN A 210 13.02 -9.12 -11.60
C ASN A 210 11.80 -8.25 -11.96
N ILE A 211 10.73 -8.40 -11.21
CA ILE A 211 9.49 -7.68 -11.43
C ILE A 211 9.57 -6.30 -10.76
N ALA A 212 10.05 -6.25 -9.53
CA ALA A 212 10.18 -5.02 -8.77
C ALA A 212 11.19 -4.04 -9.40
N LEU A 213 12.31 -4.55 -9.96
CA LEU A 213 13.33 -3.78 -10.66
C LEU A 213 12.82 -3.02 -11.90
N LYS A 214 11.77 -3.55 -12.56
CA LYS A 214 11.13 -2.87 -13.71
C LYS A 214 10.28 -1.66 -13.31
N LEU A 215 9.91 -1.54 -12.06
CA LEU A 215 9.02 -0.50 -11.55
C LEU A 215 9.73 0.59 -10.78
N SER A 216 10.68 0.21 -9.93
CA SER A 216 11.25 1.15 -8.99
C SER A 216 12.45 1.89 -9.59
N LEU A 217 12.55 3.18 -9.26
CA LEU A 217 13.72 4.00 -9.56
C LEU A 217 14.78 3.87 -8.46
N ILE A 218 14.42 3.34 -7.30
CA ILE A 218 15.28 3.19 -6.11
C ILE A 218 15.04 1.80 -5.52
N HIS A 219 16.13 1.05 -5.32
CA HIS A 219 16.13 -0.28 -4.73
C HIS A 219 16.82 -0.24 -3.36
N ILE A 220 16.22 -0.87 -2.37
CA ILE A 220 16.78 -1.04 -1.03
C ILE A 220 16.71 -2.50 -0.64
#